data_b8c250960572a56d98fda8b8a3c6cb59
#
_entry.id   b8c250960572a56d98fda8b8a3c6cb59
#
_cell.length_a   1.000
_cell.length_b   1.000
_cell.length_c   1.000
_cell.angle_alpha   90.00
_cell.angle_beta   90.00
_cell.angle_gamma   90.00
#
_symmetry.space_group_name_H-M   'P 1'
#
loop_
_entity.id
_entity.type
_entity.pdbx_description
1 polymer ?
#
loop_
_entity_poly.entity_id
_entity_poly.type
_entity_poly.pdbx_seq_one_letter_code
_entity_poly.pdbx_strand_id
1 'polypeptide(L)'
;MNDKNRISEQYTATQGKIISYLVQGLTAGKQYFKSKYIAKDLGLSPKEVGTNMAILSGICDELDISRWSYSNSTTWRVLPRSA
;
A
#
# COMPACT_ATOMS: atom_id res chain seq x y z
N MET A 1 6.57 3.97 -25.42
CA MET A 1 6.73 3.72 -23.97
C MET A 1 5.41 3.27 -23.38
N ASN A 2 5.41 2.22 -22.60
CA ASN A 2 4.17 1.68 -22.10
C ASN A 2 3.96 2.08 -20.63
N ASP A 3 2.76 1.83 -20.13
CA ASP A 3 2.37 2.24 -18.79
C ASP A 3 3.15 1.52 -17.70
N LYS A 4 3.60 0.30 -17.98
CA LYS A 4 4.41 -0.44 -17.01
C LYS A 4 5.68 0.32 -16.67
N ASN A 5 6.35 0.88 -17.67
CA ASN A 5 7.58 1.63 -17.43
C ASN A 5 7.31 2.88 -16.63
N ARG A 6 6.18 3.53 -16.89
CA ARG A 6 5.80 4.73 -16.13
C ARG A 6 5.57 4.39 -14.67
N ILE A 7 4.87 3.30 -14.39
CA ILE A 7 4.61 2.88 -13.01
C ILE A 7 5.92 2.55 -12.31
N SER A 8 6.80 1.83 -13.00
CA SER A 8 8.09 1.46 -12.43
C SER A 8 8.95 2.68 -12.11
N GLU A 9 8.83 3.73 -12.91
CA GLU A 9 9.58 4.96 -12.67
C GLU A 9 9.01 5.75 -11.49
N GLN A 10 7.71 5.62 -11.24
CA GLN A 10 7.04 6.38 -10.20
C GLN A 10 7.22 5.77 -8.81
N TYR A 11 7.32 4.45 -8.73
CA TYR A 11 7.37 3.75 -7.45
C TYR A 11 8.62 2.88 -7.37
N THR A 12 9.10 2.67 -6.14
CA THR A 12 10.17 1.71 -5.90
C THR A 12 9.63 0.29 -6.05
N ALA A 13 10.54 -0.68 -6.15
CA ALA A 13 10.12 -2.09 -6.22
C ALA A 13 9.32 -2.49 -4.99
N THR A 14 9.75 -2.05 -3.81
CA THR A 14 9.03 -2.33 -2.57
C THR A 14 7.64 -1.72 -2.58
N GLN A 15 7.53 -0.48 -3.04
CA GLN A 15 6.24 0.19 -3.14
C GLN A 15 5.33 -0.51 -4.13
N GLY A 16 5.87 -0.98 -5.24
CA GLY A 16 5.08 -1.74 -6.22
C GLY A 16 4.51 -3.02 -5.64
N LYS A 17 5.30 -3.73 -4.83
CA LYS A 17 4.83 -4.93 -4.15
C LYS A 17 3.68 -4.62 -3.22
N ILE A 18 3.81 -3.53 -2.46
CA ILE A 18 2.78 -3.13 -1.51
C ILE A 18 1.50 -2.76 -2.26
N ILE A 19 1.61 -1.96 -3.32
CA ILE A 19 0.44 -1.57 -4.11
C ILE A 19 -0.28 -2.80 -4.65
N SER A 20 0.46 -3.74 -5.20
CA SER A 20 -0.11 -4.96 -5.74
C SER A 20 -0.85 -5.76 -4.66
N TYR A 21 -0.26 -5.86 -3.47
CA TYR A 21 -0.86 -6.53 -2.34
C TYR A 21 -2.18 -5.86 -1.94
N LEU A 22 -2.18 -4.53 -1.88
CA LEU A 22 -3.38 -3.78 -1.51
C LEU A 22 -4.48 -3.94 -2.55
N VAL A 23 -4.14 -3.89 -3.83
CA VAL A 23 -5.12 -4.06 -4.90
C VAL A 23 -5.76 -5.45 -4.84
N GLN A 24 -4.96 -6.48 -4.58
CA GLN A 24 -5.50 -7.84 -4.43
C GLN A 24 -6.45 -7.91 -3.24
N GLY A 25 -6.08 -7.26 -2.13
CA GLY A 25 -6.95 -7.22 -0.96
C GLY A 25 -8.27 -6.53 -1.25
N LEU A 26 -8.20 -5.40 -1.94
CA LEU A 26 -9.42 -4.68 -2.32
C LEU A 26 -10.31 -5.52 -3.20
N THR A 27 -9.74 -6.25 -4.15
CA THR A 27 -10.49 -7.14 -5.02
C THR A 27 -11.20 -8.21 -4.20
N ALA A 28 -10.59 -8.64 -3.10
CA ALA A 28 -11.18 -9.64 -2.21
C ALA A 28 -12.16 -9.02 -1.20
N GLY A 29 -12.38 -7.71 -1.25
CA GLY A 29 -13.34 -7.03 -0.39
C GLY A 29 -12.76 -6.42 0.87
N LYS A 30 -11.43 -6.41 1.02
CA LYS A 30 -10.79 -5.82 2.20
C LYS A 30 -10.56 -4.34 1.98
N GLN A 31 -10.72 -3.56 3.04
CA GLN A 31 -10.43 -2.13 3.02
C GLN A 31 -9.44 -1.73 4.11
N TYR A 32 -9.24 -2.57 5.11
CA TYR A 32 -8.38 -2.27 6.25
C TYR A 32 -7.21 -3.24 6.26
N PHE A 33 -6.00 -2.69 6.39
CA PHE A 33 -4.77 -3.46 6.29
C PHE A 33 -3.85 -3.05 7.44
N LYS A 34 -3.38 -4.03 8.21
CA LYS A 34 -2.42 -3.76 9.28
C LYS A 34 -1.00 -3.89 8.74
N SER A 35 -0.14 -2.95 9.13
CA SER A 35 1.26 -2.96 8.70
C SER A 35 1.92 -4.30 9.00
N LYS A 36 1.64 -4.88 10.16
CA LYS A 36 2.31 -6.14 10.54
C LYS A 36 1.92 -7.30 9.63
N TYR A 37 0.69 -7.31 9.12
CA TYR A 37 0.27 -8.39 8.23
C TYR A 37 0.80 -8.19 6.82
N ILE A 38 0.83 -6.95 6.35
CA ILE A 38 1.47 -6.65 5.07
C ILE A 38 2.92 -7.07 5.11
N ALA A 39 3.61 -6.73 6.20
CA ALA A 39 5.01 -7.06 6.38
C ALA A 39 5.23 -8.57 6.35
N LYS A 40 4.41 -9.30 7.09
CA LYS A 40 4.53 -10.75 7.17
C LYS A 40 4.33 -11.39 5.79
N ASP A 41 3.31 -10.96 5.09
CA ASP A 41 2.96 -11.58 3.81
C ASP A 41 3.97 -11.26 2.71
N LEU A 42 4.62 -10.08 2.79
CA LEU A 42 5.56 -9.65 1.76
C LEU A 42 7.02 -9.87 2.15
N GLY A 43 7.28 -10.38 3.36
CA GLY A 43 8.65 -10.59 3.81
C GLY A 43 9.38 -9.29 4.11
N LEU A 44 8.67 -8.28 4.58
CA LEU A 44 9.23 -6.97 4.92
C LEU A 44 9.15 -6.75 6.42
N SER A 45 9.87 -5.74 6.91
CA SER A 45 9.72 -5.36 8.31
C SER A 45 8.50 -4.46 8.47
N PRO A 46 7.85 -4.47 9.65
CA PRO A 46 6.75 -3.55 9.89
C PRO A 46 7.14 -2.08 9.72
N LYS A 47 8.38 -1.75 10.07
CA LYS A 47 8.88 -0.39 9.92
C LYS A 47 8.96 0.00 8.45
N GLU A 48 9.47 -0.89 7.60
CA GLU A 48 9.52 -0.66 6.16
C GLU A 48 8.13 -0.43 5.60
N VAL A 49 7.18 -1.27 6.00
CA VAL A 49 5.81 -1.15 5.53
C VAL A 49 5.21 0.17 5.97
N GLY A 50 5.37 0.52 7.25
CA GLY A 50 4.83 1.77 7.77
C GLY A 50 5.38 2.98 7.04
N THR A 51 6.69 3.02 6.83
CA THR A 51 7.33 4.12 6.11
C THR A 51 6.79 4.23 4.69
N ASN A 52 6.72 3.11 3.99
CA ASN A 52 6.28 3.12 2.59
C ASN A 52 4.78 3.41 2.47
N MET A 53 3.97 2.92 3.40
CA MET A 53 2.54 3.26 3.39
C MET A 53 2.33 4.75 3.59
N ALA A 54 3.10 5.37 4.48
CA ALA A 54 3.02 6.81 4.70
C ALA A 54 3.39 7.58 3.43
N ILE A 55 4.45 7.15 2.74
CA ILE A 55 4.84 7.77 1.48
C ILE A 55 3.75 7.59 0.44
N LEU A 56 3.24 6.37 0.30
CA LEU A 56 2.21 6.08 -0.70
C LEU A 56 0.93 6.86 -0.43
N SER A 57 0.61 7.14 0.83
CA SER A 57 -0.58 7.92 1.15
C SER A 57 -0.53 9.31 0.53
N GLY A 58 0.68 9.81 0.26
CA GLY A 58 0.86 11.12 -0.34
C GLY A 58 1.07 11.12 -1.85
N ILE A 59 1.48 10.00 -2.43
CA ILE A 59 1.86 9.98 -3.85
C ILE A 59 1.10 8.98 -4.70
N CYS A 60 0.38 8.04 -4.10
CA CYS A 60 -0.28 7.00 -4.89
C CYS A 60 -1.52 7.55 -5.57
N ASP A 61 -1.54 7.50 -6.90
CA ASP A 61 -2.66 8.02 -7.69
C ASP A 61 -3.81 7.03 -7.77
N GLU A 62 -3.50 5.74 -7.69
CA GLU A 62 -4.50 4.69 -7.88
C GLU A 62 -5.31 4.40 -6.64
N LEU A 63 -4.74 4.65 -5.47
CA LEU A 63 -5.33 4.28 -4.20
C LEU A 63 -5.37 5.46 -3.25
N ASP A 64 -6.45 5.54 -2.50
CA ASP A 64 -6.59 6.50 -1.41
C ASP A 64 -6.22 5.76 -0.13
N ILE A 65 -5.07 6.08 0.43
CA ILE A 65 -4.50 5.41 1.59
C ILE A 65 -4.50 6.38 2.75
N SER A 66 -5.14 6.01 3.86
CA SER A 66 -5.15 6.84 5.05
C SER A 66 -4.90 6.01 6.29
N ARG A 67 -4.27 6.64 7.28
CA ARG A 67 -4.00 5.98 8.54
C ARG A 67 -5.26 5.96 9.37
N TRP A 68 -5.69 4.76 9.74
CA TRP A 68 -6.97 4.58 10.42
C TRP A 68 -6.80 4.45 11.93
N SER A 69 -5.81 3.69 12.39
CA SER A 69 -5.61 3.43 13.80
C SER A 69 -4.13 3.19 14.08
N TYR A 70 -3.71 3.56 15.28
CA TYR A 70 -2.32 3.39 15.71
C TYR A 70 -2.15 2.30 16.76
N SER A 71 -3.27 1.73 17.25
CA SER A 71 -3.22 0.74 18.33
C SER A 71 -2.51 -0.52 17.90
N ASN A 72 -1.56 -1.00 18.72
CA ASN A 72 -0.79 -2.23 18.52
C ASN A 72 0.03 -2.24 17.24
N SER A 73 -0.60 -2.00 16.13
CA SER A 73 0.02 -1.91 14.82
C SER A 73 -0.81 -0.94 14.02
N THR A 74 -0.13 -0.14 13.20
CA THR A 74 -0.86 0.82 12.38
C THR A 74 -1.80 0.08 11.43
N THR A 75 -3.05 0.49 11.43
CA THR A 75 -4.05 0.00 10.49
C THR A 75 -4.30 1.09 9.45
N TRP A 76 -4.31 0.69 8.20
CA TRP A 76 -4.49 1.60 7.08
C TRP A 76 -5.82 1.30 6.41
N ARG A 77 -6.54 2.36 6.08
CA ARG A 77 -7.74 2.23 5.27
C ARG A 77 -7.37 2.53 3.84
N VAL A 78 -7.74 1.63 2.93
CA VAL A 78 -7.38 1.74 1.52
C VAL A 78 -8.63 1.63 0.68
N LEU A 79 -8.82 2.60 -0.20
CA LEU A 79 -9.94 2.62 -1.12
C LEU A 79 -9.42 2.88 -2.53
N PRO A 80 -10.08 2.35 -3.56
CA PRO A 80 -9.71 2.73 -4.92
C PRO A 80 -10.04 4.21 -5.12
N ARG A 81 -9.14 4.92 -5.76
CA ARG A 81 -9.36 6.34 -6.03
C ARG A 81 -10.15 6.48 -7.32
N SER A 82 -11.25 7.19 -7.24
CA SER A 82 -12.07 7.43 -8.42
C SER A 82 -11.36 8.37 -9.38
N ALA A 83 -11.50 8.07 -10.64
CA ALA A 83 -10.90 8.91 -11.67
C ALA A 83 -11.64 10.25 -11.77
#